data_4a0e7d8430bc62a9f2f3ad4bd397bff0
#
_entry.id   4a0e7d8430bc62a9f2f3ad4bd397bff0
#
_cell.length_a   1.000
_cell.length_b   1.000
_cell.length_c   1.000
_cell.angle_alpha   90.00
_cell.angle_beta   90.00
_cell.angle_gamma   90.00
#
_symmetry.space_group_name_H-M   'P 1'
#
loop_
_entity.id
_entity.type
_entity.pdbx_description
1 polymer ?
#
loop_
_entity_poly.entity_id
_entity_poly.type
_entity_poly.pdbx_seq_one_letter_code
_entity_poly.pdbx_strand_id
1 'polypeptide(L)'
;MQGDLMARSDAAVIPSRFGRPQRASVSLGTGATALPLGPAELEVPYYLNAHYWWAYIHPTAVQLFERQWLVNLILWGNYARLRDAVMAEMGDSLPGRTLQVACVYGDLTTRLSARVAEGGLMDIVDVLPIQLSNLRKKLPRNAPVRLLAMDSSNLNLPDASYDRALIFFLLHEQPSQYRERTLSELFRVVKPGGKIIVVDYDLPRWWHPLRYIWRPLLAKLEPFALDLWRDEIAKWLPCGSIRIRKERFFGGLYQKVVITR
;
A
#
# COMPACT_ATOMS: atom_id res chain seq x y z
N MET A 1 -6.09 -42.95 52.16
CA MET A 1 -5.47 -41.70 52.55
C MET A 1 -4.79 -41.21 51.27
N GLN A 2 -5.42 -40.66 50.32
CA GLN A 2 -6.04 -39.34 50.11
C GLN A 2 -5.05 -38.19 50.41
N GLY A 3 -4.62 -37.56 49.35
CA GLY A 3 -3.88 -36.31 49.33
C GLY A 3 -3.92 -35.72 47.95
N ASP A 4 -4.97 -34.95 47.73
CA ASP A 4 -5.16 -34.04 46.60
C ASP A 4 -4.04 -32.99 46.54
N LEU A 5 -3.47 -32.77 45.34
CA LEU A 5 -2.72 -31.51 45.04
C LEU A 5 -3.21 -30.98 43.71
N MET A 6 -4.19 -30.08 43.82
CA MET A 6 -4.56 -29.16 42.78
C MET A 6 -3.42 -28.18 42.51
N ALA A 7 -2.81 -28.24 41.37
CA ALA A 7 -1.94 -27.18 40.85
C ALA A 7 -2.81 -26.11 40.16
N ARG A 8 -2.85 -24.94 40.78
CA ARG A 8 -3.45 -23.72 40.24
C ARG A 8 -2.55 -23.18 39.11
N SER A 9 -3.11 -23.08 37.93
CA SER A 9 -2.53 -22.37 36.78
C SER A 9 -2.77 -20.87 36.99
N ASP A 10 -1.73 -20.12 37.37
CA ASP A 10 -1.77 -18.66 37.38
C ASP A 10 -1.52 -18.18 35.93
N ALA A 11 -2.61 -17.80 35.27
CA ALA A 11 -2.54 -17.06 34.00
C ALA A 11 -2.12 -15.60 34.29
N ALA A 12 -0.87 -15.29 33.97
CA ALA A 12 -0.36 -13.92 34.02
C ALA A 12 -1.06 -13.06 32.96
N VAL A 13 -1.90 -12.15 33.41
CA VAL A 13 -2.48 -11.07 32.59
C VAL A 13 -1.38 -10.05 32.32
N ILE A 14 -0.96 -9.96 31.05
CA ILE A 14 -0.05 -8.92 30.60
C ILE A 14 -0.88 -7.65 30.36
N PRO A 15 -0.62 -6.54 31.04
CA PRO A 15 -1.37 -5.29 30.81
C PRO A 15 -0.95 -4.67 29.48
N SER A 16 -1.94 -4.33 28.64
CA SER A 16 -1.78 -3.59 27.41
C SER A 16 -1.26 -2.16 27.70
N ARG A 17 0.03 -1.94 27.47
CA ARG A 17 0.64 -0.60 27.48
C ARG A 17 0.57 0.02 26.11
N PHE A 18 -0.59 0.53 25.69
CA PHE A 18 -0.68 1.58 24.68
C PHE A 18 -1.90 2.44 25.03
N GLY A 19 -1.61 3.57 25.72
CA GLY A 19 -2.58 4.63 25.95
C GLY A 19 -2.96 5.28 24.62
N ARG A 20 -4.25 5.43 24.36
CA ARG A 20 -4.77 6.27 23.28
C ARG A 20 -4.29 7.71 23.49
N PRO A 21 -3.76 8.42 22.47
CA PRO A 21 -3.57 9.85 22.57
C PRO A 21 -4.93 10.52 22.69
N GLN A 22 -5.13 11.28 23.79
CA GLN A 22 -6.30 12.12 24.00
C GLN A 22 -6.35 13.21 22.90
N ARG A 23 -7.46 13.26 22.16
CA ARG A 23 -7.78 14.39 21.31
C ARG A 23 -8.07 15.61 22.18
N ALA A 24 -7.21 16.61 22.08
CA ALA A 24 -7.50 17.94 22.62
C ALA A 24 -8.59 18.58 21.74
N SER A 25 -9.74 18.85 22.33
CA SER A 25 -10.79 19.66 21.73
C SER A 25 -10.34 21.13 21.74
N VAL A 26 -10.00 21.67 20.57
CA VAL A 26 -9.74 23.10 20.40
C VAL A 26 -11.06 23.79 20.07
N SER A 27 -11.53 24.67 20.97
CA SER A 27 -12.66 25.56 20.74
C SER A 27 -12.34 26.57 19.62
N LEU A 28 -13.27 26.74 18.70
CA LEU A 28 -13.22 27.73 17.64
C LEU A 28 -13.33 29.15 18.24
N GLY A 29 -12.20 29.82 18.38
CA GLY A 29 -12.10 31.26 18.55
C GLY A 29 -12.01 31.92 17.19
N THR A 30 -12.93 32.83 16.91
CA THR A 30 -12.98 33.67 15.71
C THR A 30 -11.75 34.59 15.65
N GLY A 31 -11.01 34.50 14.55
CA GLY A 31 -10.09 35.57 14.11
C GLY A 31 -8.62 35.33 14.50
N ALA A 32 -7.90 34.53 13.71
CA ALA A 32 -6.48 34.66 13.50
C ALA A 32 -6.12 34.04 12.14
N THR A 33 -5.49 34.83 11.29
CA THR A 33 -4.88 34.41 10.04
C THR A 33 -3.87 33.30 10.37
N ALA A 34 -4.19 32.06 10.04
CA ALA A 34 -3.28 30.94 10.19
C ALA A 34 -2.10 31.18 9.25
N LEU A 35 -0.92 31.41 9.81
CA LEU A 35 0.35 31.33 9.09
C LEU A 35 0.44 29.92 8.49
N PRO A 36 0.85 29.75 7.21
CA PRO A 36 1.08 28.45 6.65
C PRO A 36 2.20 27.80 7.48
N LEU A 37 1.88 26.72 8.18
CA LEU A 37 2.88 25.81 8.70
C LEU A 37 3.72 25.36 7.50
N GLY A 38 4.99 25.73 7.48
CA GLY A 38 5.95 25.25 6.50
C GLY A 38 5.82 23.73 6.38
N PRO A 39 6.17 23.14 5.24
CA PRO A 39 6.07 21.69 5.07
C PRO A 39 6.85 21.03 6.20
N ALA A 40 6.15 20.38 7.13
CA ALA A 40 6.81 19.46 8.05
C ALA A 40 7.59 18.49 7.16
N GLU A 41 8.91 18.43 7.31
CA GLU A 41 9.74 17.47 6.59
C GLU A 41 9.14 16.10 6.84
N LEU A 42 8.61 15.50 5.78
CA LEU A 42 8.04 14.16 5.85
C LEU A 42 9.19 13.20 6.15
N GLU A 43 9.17 12.63 7.33
CA GLU A 43 10.21 11.69 7.74
C GLU A 43 10.09 10.41 6.92
N VAL A 44 11.13 10.11 6.14
CA VAL A 44 11.20 8.89 5.33
C VAL A 44 11.33 7.69 6.27
N PRO A 45 10.43 6.70 6.20
CA PRO A 45 10.49 5.52 7.04
C PRO A 45 11.87 4.85 7.00
N TYR A 46 12.38 4.44 8.15
CA TYR A 46 13.74 3.90 8.30
C TYR A 46 14.04 2.72 7.35
N TYR A 47 13.04 1.87 7.08
CA TYR A 47 13.22 0.68 6.25
C TYR A 47 13.50 1.02 4.78
N LEU A 48 12.98 2.17 4.27
CA LEU A 48 13.30 2.65 2.92
C LEU A 48 14.77 3.08 2.83
N ASN A 49 15.26 3.80 3.83
CA ASN A 49 16.67 4.20 3.88
C ASN A 49 17.60 3.00 4.10
N ALA A 50 17.18 2.00 4.90
CA ALA A 50 18.01 0.85 5.22
C ALA A 50 18.13 -0.16 4.07
N HIS A 51 17.06 -0.37 3.30
CA HIS A 51 17.00 -1.47 2.33
C HIS A 51 16.80 -1.02 0.88
N TYR A 52 16.15 0.12 0.64
CA TYR A 52 15.68 0.52 -0.69
C TYR A 52 16.22 1.85 -1.21
N TRP A 53 17.17 2.51 -0.49
CA TRP A 53 17.73 3.80 -0.90
C TRP A 53 18.28 3.80 -2.33
N TRP A 54 18.92 2.71 -2.74
CA TRP A 54 19.53 2.55 -4.06
C TRP A 54 18.51 2.48 -5.20
N ALA A 55 17.30 1.99 -4.94
CA ALA A 55 16.26 1.83 -5.95
C ALA A 55 15.35 3.07 -6.07
N TYR A 56 15.03 3.71 -4.95
CA TYR A 56 13.95 4.72 -4.91
C TYR A 56 14.41 6.13 -4.55
N ILE A 57 15.58 6.29 -3.93
CA ILE A 57 16.07 7.60 -3.48
C ILE A 57 17.09 8.18 -4.46
N HIS A 58 17.88 7.34 -5.12
CA HIS A 58 18.90 7.81 -6.05
C HIS A 58 18.29 8.27 -7.38
N PRO A 59 18.52 9.53 -7.83
CA PRO A 59 17.86 10.08 -9.02
C PRO A 59 18.08 9.27 -10.29
N THR A 60 19.26 8.71 -10.48
CA THR A 60 19.60 7.89 -11.66
C THR A 60 18.84 6.56 -11.65
N ALA A 61 18.66 5.96 -10.47
CA ALA A 61 17.91 4.72 -10.33
C ALA A 61 16.44 4.93 -10.67
N VAL A 62 15.81 5.99 -10.15
CA VAL A 62 14.43 6.35 -10.46
C VAL A 62 14.22 6.49 -11.98
N GLN A 63 15.13 7.16 -12.69
CA GLN A 63 15.05 7.30 -14.15
C GLN A 63 15.23 5.97 -14.89
N LEU A 64 16.08 5.08 -14.37
CA LEU A 64 16.30 3.76 -14.94
C LEU A 64 15.09 2.86 -14.76
N PHE A 65 14.53 2.81 -13.54
CA PHE A 65 13.36 2.00 -13.21
C PHE A 65 12.06 2.49 -13.90
N GLU A 66 12.02 3.75 -14.36
CA GLU A 66 10.90 4.25 -15.19
C GLU A 66 10.84 3.61 -16.58
N ARG A 67 11.90 2.97 -17.04
CA ARG A 67 11.88 2.29 -18.33
C ARG A 67 10.96 1.07 -18.27
N GLN A 68 9.87 1.13 -19.01
CA GLN A 68 8.84 0.07 -19.01
C GLN A 68 9.39 -1.34 -19.31
N TRP A 69 10.43 -1.43 -20.16
CA TRP A 69 11.07 -2.71 -20.44
C TRP A 69 11.76 -3.29 -19.20
N LEU A 70 12.36 -2.44 -18.34
CA LEU A 70 13.02 -2.89 -17.11
C LEU A 70 12.00 -3.35 -16.08
N VAL A 71 10.92 -2.60 -15.86
CA VAL A 71 9.79 -3.02 -15.01
C VAL A 71 9.22 -4.35 -15.47
N ASN A 72 9.04 -4.49 -16.79
CA ASN A 72 8.54 -5.74 -17.37
C ASN A 72 9.54 -6.89 -17.17
N LEU A 73 10.84 -6.64 -17.30
CA LEU A 73 11.87 -7.64 -17.05
C LEU A 73 11.86 -8.10 -15.58
N ILE A 74 11.82 -7.17 -14.62
CA ILE A 74 11.77 -7.44 -13.17
C ILE A 74 10.54 -8.29 -12.83
N LEU A 75 9.41 -8.01 -13.47
CA LEU A 75 8.15 -8.75 -13.29
C LEU A 75 8.01 -9.95 -14.24
N TRP A 76 9.13 -10.44 -14.81
CA TRP A 76 9.16 -11.63 -15.66
C TRP A 76 8.13 -11.57 -16.81
N GLY A 77 8.00 -10.41 -17.46
CA GLY A 77 7.04 -10.21 -18.56
C GLY A 77 5.58 -10.05 -18.13
N ASN A 78 5.30 -9.97 -16.83
CA ASN A 78 3.91 -9.96 -16.33
C ASN A 78 3.36 -8.56 -16.04
N TYR A 79 4.14 -7.48 -16.20
CA TYR A 79 3.68 -6.13 -15.90
C TYR A 79 2.34 -5.80 -16.59
N ALA A 80 2.27 -5.98 -17.91
CA ALA A 80 1.07 -5.66 -18.68
C ALA A 80 -0.15 -6.46 -18.21
N ARG A 81 0.03 -7.76 -17.92
CA ARG A 81 -1.04 -8.64 -17.45
C ARG A 81 -1.58 -8.19 -16.07
N LEU A 82 -0.70 -7.82 -15.16
CA LEU A 82 -1.07 -7.34 -13.82
C LEU A 82 -1.73 -5.97 -13.88
N ARG A 83 -1.17 -5.05 -14.68
CA ARG A 83 -1.77 -3.74 -14.96
C ARG A 83 -3.19 -3.89 -15.52
N ASP A 84 -3.36 -4.72 -16.56
CA ASP A 84 -4.64 -4.89 -17.22
C ASP A 84 -5.67 -5.57 -16.29
N ALA A 85 -5.22 -6.46 -15.39
CA ALA A 85 -6.08 -7.03 -14.35
C ALA A 85 -6.55 -5.98 -13.32
N VAL A 86 -5.71 -4.98 -12.99
CA VAL A 86 -6.12 -3.81 -12.19
C VAL A 86 -7.09 -2.95 -12.97
N MET A 87 -6.78 -2.64 -14.23
CA MET A 87 -7.63 -1.81 -15.09
C MET A 87 -9.03 -2.41 -15.28
N ALA A 88 -9.13 -3.73 -15.44
CA ALA A 88 -10.40 -4.44 -15.52
C ALA A 88 -11.20 -4.37 -14.20
N GLU A 89 -10.53 -4.49 -13.04
CA GLU A 89 -11.17 -4.39 -11.73
C GLU A 89 -11.65 -2.97 -11.40
N MET A 90 -10.89 -1.97 -11.83
CA MET A 90 -11.23 -0.56 -11.69
C MET A 90 -12.40 -0.12 -12.55
N GLY A 91 -12.57 -0.76 -13.72
CA GLY A 91 -13.57 -0.39 -14.72
C GLY A 91 -13.09 0.68 -15.69
N ASP A 92 -13.94 1.00 -16.68
CA ASP A 92 -13.60 1.94 -17.76
C ASP A 92 -13.81 3.40 -17.36
N SER A 93 -14.55 3.65 -16.29
CA SER A 93 -14.82 4.97 -15.73
C SER A 93 -14.62 4.97 -14.22
N LEU A 94 -13.95 5.98 -13.70
CA LEU A 94 -13.65 6.15 -12.27
C LEU A 94 -14.41 7.35 -11.71
N PRO A 95 -15.71 7.23 -11.42
CA PRO A 95 -16.47 8.30 -10.78
C PRO A 95 -16.04 8.41 -9.30
N GLY A 96 -16.23 9.59 -8.72
CA GLY A 96 -15.94 9.87 -7.33
C GLY A 96 -14.43 9.93 -7.05
N ARG A 97 -14.01 9.43 -5.89
CA ARG A 97 -12.62 9.58 -5.45
C ARG A 97 -11.88 8.24 -5.43
N THR A 98 -10.72 8.24 -6.06
CA THR A 98 -9.80 7.09 -6.11
C THR A 98 -8.52 7.45 -5.36
N LEU A 99 -8.04 6.56 -4.52
CA LEU A 99 -6.75 6.67 -3.85
C LEU A 99 -5.79 5.65 -4.44
N GLN A 100 -4.61 6.08 -4.87
CA GLN A 100 -3.48 5.19 -5.15
C GLN A 100 -2.40 5.42 -4.10
N VAL A 101 -1.93 4.33 -3.49
CA VAL A 101 -0.86 4.37 -2.51
C VAL A 101 0.41 3.83 -3.15
N ALA A 102 1.46 4.62 -3.06
CA ALA A 102 2.73 4.57 -3.76
C ALA A 102 2.65 4.92 -5.26
N CYS A 103 3.68 5.61 -5.71
CA CYS A 103 3.92 5.82 -7.14
C CYS A 103 4.34 4.51 -7.79
N VAL A 104 3.82 4.24 -8.97
CA VAL A 104 4.10 3.01 -9.72
C VAL A 104 4.96 3.37 -10.92
N TYR A 105 6.02 2.61 -11.14
CA TYR A 105 6.76 2.67 -12.39
C TYR A 105 5.91 2.15 -13.56
N GLY A 106 6.19 2.63 -14.76
CA GLY A 106 5.43 2.28 -15.97
C GLY A 106 4.20 3.18 -16.17
N ASP A 107 3.16 2.67 -16.85
CA ASP A 107 2.04 3.44 -17.36
C ASP A 107 0.69 3.23 -16.65
N LEU A 108 0.66 2.45 -15.56
CA LEU A 108 -0.59 2.15 -14.83
C LEU A 108 -1.29 3.43 -14.36
N THR A 109 -0.56 4.30 -13.66
CA THR A 109 -1.13 5.52 -13.08
C THR A 109 -1.65 6.48 -14.16
N THR A 110 -0.92 6.64 -15.26
CA THR A 110 -1.35 7.50 -16.38
C THR A 110 -2.60 6.95 -17.06
N ARG A 111 -2.71 5.63 -17.21
CA ARG A 111 -3.93 4.99 -17.73
C ARG A 111 -5.12 5.11 -16.80
N LEU A 112 -4.92 4.97 -15.49
CA LEU A 112 -5.99 5.17 -14.50
C LEU A 112 -6.46 6.63 -14.49
N SER A 113 -5.53 7.58 -14.52
CA SER A 113 -5.87 9.01 -14.53
C SER A 113 -6.72 9.41 -15.75
N ALA A 114 -6.51 8.76 -16.90
CA ALA A 114 -7.30 8.97 -18.10
C ALA A 114 -8.73 8.40 -18.00
N ARG A 115 -9.01 7.53 -17.02
CA ARG A 115 -10.35 6.96 -16.77
C ARG A 115 -11.12 7.70 -15.68
N VAL A 116 -10.53 8.69 -15.04
CA VAL A 116 -11.24 9.50 -14.04
C VAL A 116 -12.38 10.24 -14.72
N ALA A 117 -13.60 9.98 -14.27
CA ALA A 117 -14.80 10.58 -14.83
C ALA A 117 -14.88 12.07 -14.52
N GLU A 118 -15.73 12.80 -15.23
CA GLU A 118 -16.02 14.19 -14.94
C GLU A 118 -16.48 14.36 -13.48
N GLY A 119 -15.91 15.34 -12.77
CA GLY A 119 -16.14 15.55 -11.35
C GLY A 119 -15.44 14.54 -10.43
N GLY A 120 -14.78 13.50 -10.97
CA GLY A 120 -13.95 12.58 -10.22
C GLY A 120 -12.57 13.14 -9.89
N LEU A 121 -11.88 12.51 -8.93
CA LEU A 121 -10.54 12.89 -8.52
C LEU A 121 -9.72 11.65 -8.13
N MET A 122 -8.47 11.62 -8.56
CA MET A 122 -7.51 10.60 -8.16
C MET A 122 -6.41 11.22 -7.29
N ASP A 123 -6.31 10.76 -6.05
CA ASP A 123 -5.24 11.13 -5.14
C ASP A 123 -4.16 10.05 -5.17
N ILE A 124 -2.89 10.48 -5.25
CA ILE A 124 -1.74 9.57 -5.24
C ILE A 124 -0.84 9.99 -4.09
N VAL A 125 -0.64 9.05 -3.18
CA VAL A 125 0.18 9.23 -1.98
C VAL A 125 1.52 8.53 -2.17
N ASP A 126 2.61 9.23 -1.87
CA ASP A 126 3.93 8.62 -1.77
C ASP A 126 4.74 9.36 -0.70
N VAL A 127 5.57 8.62 0.02
CA VAL A 127 6.43 9.19 1.05
C VAL A 127 7.67 9.86 0.46
N LEU A 128 8.04 9.52 -0.79
CA LEU A 128 9.24 10.03 -1.45
C LEU A 128 8.89 11.17 -2.43
N PRO A 129 9.27 12.42 -2.15
CA PRO A 129 9.02 13.56 -3.05
C PRO A 129 9.58 13.38 -4.46
N ILE A 130 10.70 12.66 -4.59
CA ILE A 130 11.31 12.36 -5.89
C ILE A 130 10.39 11.51 -6.78
N GLN A 131 9.65 10.55 -6.20
CA GLN A 131 8.70 9.70 -6.91
C GLN A 131 7.49 10.51 -7.38
N LEU A 132 6.96 11.38 -6.52
CA LEU A 132 5.87 12.30 -6.89
C LEU A 132 6.30 13.26 -8.01
N SER A 133 7.50 13.83 -7.91
CA SER A 133 8.07 14.71 -8.94
C SER A 133 8.24 13.98 -10.28
N ASN A 134 8.70 12.73 -10.24
CA ASN A 134 8.86 11.91 -11.43
C ASN A 134 7.51 11.57 -12.07
N LEU A 135 6.52 11.17 -11.25
CA LEU A 135 5.17 10.89 -11.72
C LEU A 135 4.51 12.15 -12.34
N ARG A 136 4.75 13.34 -11.75
CA ARG A 136 4.21 14.60 -12.28
C ARG A 136 4.64 14.86 -13.73
N LYS A 137 5.85 14.48 -14.10
CA LYS A 137 6.36 14.63 -15.48
C LYS A 137 5.64 13.75 -16.50
N LYS A 138 5.07 12.62 -16.04
CA LYS A 138 4.35 11.66 -16.90
C LYS A 138 2.87 12.00 -17.05
N LEU A 139 2.29 12.72 -16.10
CA LEU A 139 0.88 13.05 -16.11
C LEU A 139 0.59 14.25 -17.02
N PRO A 140 -0.54 14.24 -17.76
CA PRO A 140 -1.03 15.43 -18.43
C PRO A 140 -1.20 16.60 -17.44
N ARG A 141 -0.99 17.84 -17.91
CA ARG A 141 -1.09 19.02 -17.05
C ARG A 141 -2.47 19.20 -16.42
N ASN A 142 -3.51 18.81 -17.13
CA ASN A 142 -4.92 18.90 -16.73
C ASN A 142 -5.47 17.58 -16.19
N ALA A 143 -4.63 16.59 -15.90
CA ALA A 143 -5.11 15.35 -15.32
C ALA A 143 -5.81 15.62 -13.98
N PRO A 144 -6.97 15.00 -13.69
CA PRO A 144 -7.71 15.14 -12.43
C PRO A 144 -7.01 14.34 -11.31
N VAL A 145 -5.77 14.71 -11.03
CA VAL A 145 -4.87 14.01 -10.11
C VAL A 145 -4.25 14.99 -9.13
N ARG A 146 -4.24 14.63 -7.84
CA ARG A 146 -3.43 15.30 -6.80
C ARG A 146 -2.32 14.38 -6.32
N LEU A 147 -1.13 14.93 -6.18
CA LEU A 147 0.04 14.24 -5.66
C LEU A 147 0.26 14.70 -4.22
N LEU A 148 0.26 13.78 -3.28
CA LEU A 148 0.28 14.02 -1.85
C LEU A 148 1.50 13.34 -1.22
N ALA A 149 2.38 14.13 -0.61
CA ALA A 149 3.51 13.62 0.15
C ALA A 149 3.02 13.17 1.53
N MET A 150 2.87 11.84 1.74
CA MET A 150 2.38 11.24 2.99
C MET A 150 2.95 9.83 3.16
N ASP A 151 3.07 9.40 4.43
CA ASP A 151 3.30 8.01 4.76
C ASP A 151 1.98 7.23 4.67
N SER A 152 1.99 6.12 3.93
CA SER A 152 0.82 5.25 3.77
C SER A 152 0.34 4.63 5.08
N SER A 153 1.23 4.50 6.06
CA SER A 153 0.91 3.97 7.39
C SER A 153 0.29 5.01 8.34
N ASN A 154 0.19 6.26 7.89
CA ASN A 154 -0.39 7.38 8.66
C ASN A 154 -0.94 8.45 7.71
N LEU A 155 -2.08 8.17 7.09
CA LEU A 155 -2.70 9.06 6.12
C LEU A 155 -3.44 10.22 6.80
N ASN A 156 -3.07 11.45 6.47
CA ASN A 156 -3.82 12.64 6.89
C ASN A 156 -4.99 12.90 5.92
N LEU A 157 -5.86 11.91 5.77
CA LEU A 157 -7.02 11.91 4.89
C LEU A 157 -8.29 11.62 5.71
N PRO A 158 -9.45 12.21 5.35
CA PRO A 158 -10.69 11.99 6.08
C PRO A 158 -11.16 10.53 6.01
N ASP A 159 -11.86 10.08 7.05
CA ASP A 159 -12.52 8.78 7.09
C ASP A 159 -13.57 8.67 5.97
N ALA A 160 -13.73 7.47 5.40
CA ALA A 160 -14.76 7.14 4.43
C ALA A 160 -14.91 8.17 3.29
N SER A 161 -13.79 8.67 2.78
CA SER A 161 -13.75 9.73 1.75
C SER A 161 -13.44 9.22 0.34
N TYR A 162 -13.03 7.95 0.20
CA TYR A 162 -12.68 7.36 -1.09
C TYR A 162 -13.63 6.21 -1.46
N ASP A 163 -14.00 6.13 -2.73
CA ASP A 163 -14.83 5.06 -3.26
C ASP A 163 -14.02 3.79 -3.54
N ARG A 164 -12.73 3.97 -3.82
CA ARG A 164 -11.77 2.87 -4.05
C ARG A 164 -10.35 3.27 -3.74
N ALA A 165 -9.53 2.25 -3.42
CA ALA A 165 -8.10 2.41 -3.23
C ALA A 165 -7.31 1.34 -3.97
N LEU A 166 -6.07 1.66 -4.37
CA LEU A 166 -5.14 0.78 -5.05
C LEU A 166 -3.78 0.78 -4.36
N ILE A 167 -3.27 -0.42 -4.11
CA ILE A 167 -1.86 -0.70 -3.85
C ILE A 167 -1.33 -1.57 -4.98
N PHE A 168 -0.20 -1.18 -5.58
CA PHE A 168 0.44 -1.96 -6.63
C PHE A 168 1.93 -2.08 -6.35
N PHE A 169 2.36 -3.25 -5.86
CA PHE A 169 3.73 -3.55 -5.45
C PHE A 169 4.29 -2.59 -4.39
N LEU A 170 3.69 -2.57 -3.20
CA LEU A 170 4.15 -1.82 -2.05
C LEU A 170 4.32 -2.70 -0.79
N LEU A 171 3.39 -3.65 -0.57
CA LEU A 171 3.37 -4.36 0.71
C LEU A 171 4.61 -5.24 0.92
N HIS A 172 5.23 -5.73 -0.15
CA HIS A 172 6.45 -6.53 -0.08
C HIS A 172 7.66 -5.73 0.43
N GLU A 173 7.65 -4.41 0.30
CA GLU A 173 8.72 -3.53 0.80
C GLU A 173 8.53 -3.17 2.28
N GLN A 174 7.32 -3.32 2.81
CA GLN A 174 6.97 -2.89 4.16
C GLN A 174 7.22 -3.98 5.20
N PRO A 175 7.84 -3.65 6.36
CA PRO A 175 7.78 -4.49 7.55
C PRO A 175 6.33 -4.75 7.98
N SER A 176 6.06 -5.88 8.64
CA SER A 176 4.70 -6.32 9.01
C SER A 176 3.87 -5.22 9.72
N GLN A 177 4.48 -4.47 10.65
CA GLN A 177 3.80 -3.40 11.37
C GLN A 177 3.38 -2.21 10.48
N TYR A 178 4.18 -1.86 9.46
CA TYR A 178 3.83 -0.81 8.49
C TYR A 178 2.74 -1.30 7.55
N ARG A 179 2.82 -2.55 7.10
CA ARG A 179 1.82 -3.22 6.28
C ARG A 179 0.44 -3.23 6.93
N GLU A 180 0.39 -3.60 8.22
CA GLU A 180 -0.84 -3.59 9.02
C GLU A 180 -1.43 -2.18 9.14
N ARG A 181 -0.59 -1.17 9.45
CA ARG A 181 -1.03 0.22 9.53
C ARG A 181 -1.52 0.75 8.17
N THR A 182 -0.78 0.49 7.08
CA THR A 182 -1.17 0.89 5.73
C THR A 182 -2.54 0.32 5.35
N LEU A 183 -2.78 -0.96 5.60
CA LEU A 183 -4.07 -1.58 5.33
C LEU A 183 -5.18 -1.05 6.24
N SER A 184 -4.89 -0.78 7.51
CA SER A 184 -5.84 -0.16 8.45
C SER A 184 -6.22 1.26 8.03
N GLU A 185 -5.25 2.06 7.55
CA GLU A 185 -5.51 3.40 7.03
C GLU A 185 -6.37 3.35 5.76
N LEU A 186 -6.10 2.42 4.85
CA LEU A 186 -6.95 2.24 3.67
C LEU A 186 -8.38 1.84 4.05
N PHE A 187 -8.52 0.97 5.04
CA PHE A 187 -9.85 0.65 5.58
C PHE A 187 -10.55 1.88 6.17
N ARG A 188 -9.83 2.74 6.87
CA ARG A 188 -10.39 3.95 7.45
C ARG A 188 -10.87 4.95 6.38
N VAL A 189 -10.07 5.19 5.35
CA VAL A 189 -10.35 6.23 4.35
C VAL A 189 -11.27 5.78 3.23
N VAL A 190 -11.36 4.47 2.92
CA VAL A 190 -12.30 3.95 1.93
C VAL A 190 -13.69 3.85 2.53
N LYS A 191 -14.73 4.21 1.80
CA LYS A 191 -16.14 4.15 2.22
C LYS A 191 -16.62 2.73 2.49
N PRO A 192 -17.59 2.51 3.38
CA PRO A 192 -18.33 1.24 3.44
C PRO A 192 -18.87 0.86 2.07
N GLY A 193 -18.70 -0.39 1.66
CA GLY A 193 -19.00 -0.87 0.31
C GLY A 193 -17.96 -0.52 -0.75
N GLY A 194 -16.96 0.30 -0.43
CA GLY A 194 -15.86 0.64 -1.33
C GLY A 194 -14.87 -0.52 -1.48
N LYS A 195 -13.99 -0.41 -2.50
CA LYS A 195 -13.04 -1.46 -2.85
C LYS A 195 -11.60 -1.06 -2.53
N ILE A 196 -10.83 -1.99 -1.99
CA ILE A 196 -9.37 -1.89 -1.89
C ILE A 196 -8.78 -2.98 -2.78
N ILE A 197 -7.96 -2.60 -3.75
CA ILE A 197 -7.32 -3.50 -4.69
C ILE A 197 -5.83 -3.55 -4.34
N VAL A 198 -5.31 -4.74 -4.12
CA VAL A 198 -3.89 -4.97 -3.81
C VAL A 198 -3.32 -5.92 -4.85
N VAL A 199 -2.21 -5.51 -5.49
CA VAL A 199 -1.41 -6.39 -6.35
C VAL A 199 -0.01 -6.46 -5.77
N ASP A 200 0.46 -7.68 -5.51
CA ASP A 200 1.78 -7.90 -4.92
C ASP A 200 2.26 -9.34 -5.14
N TYR A 201 3.42 -9.70 -4.58
CA TYR A 201 3.92 -11.07 -4.58
C TYR A 201 2.99 -12.01 -3.80
N ASP A 202 3.03 -13.30 -4.18
CA ASP A 202 2.39 -14.41 -3.49
C ASP A 202 3.30 -15.65 -3.57
N LEU A 203 2.97 -16.68 -2.81
CA LEU A 203 3.72 -17.94 -2.82
C LEU A 203 3.50 -18.70 -4.14
N PRO A 204 4.53 -18.85 -5.00
CA PRO A 204 4.41 -19.63 -6.22
C PRO A 204 4.05 -21.10 -5.94
N ARG A 205 3.33 -21.70 -6.85
CA ARG A 205 3.02 -23.14 -6.78
C ARG A 205 4.30 -23.96 -6.68
N TRP A 206 4.22 -25.14 -6.05
CA TRP A 206 5.38 -25.98 -5.77
C TRP A 206 6.19 -26.37 -7.01
N TRP A 207 5.57 -26.51 -8.17
CA TRP A 207 6.20 -26.84 -9.44
C TRP A 207 6.82 -25.62 -10.17
N HIS A 208 6.58 -24.41 -9.70
CA HIS A 208 7.08 -23.21 -10.38
C HIS A 208 8.57 -23.01 -10.07
N PRO A 209 9.46 -22.94 -11.10
CA PRO A 209 10.92 -22.92 -10.88
C PRO A 209 11.37 -21.68 -10.09
N LEU A 210 10.72 -20.53 -10.27
CA LEU A 210 11.06 -19.31 -9.54
C LEU A 210 10.82 -19.41 -8.04
N ARG A 211 10.02 -20.37 -7.56
CA ARG A 211 9.87 -20.64 -6.13
C ARG A 211 11.21 -20.89 -5.44
N TYR A 212 12.10 -21.58 -6.13
CA TYR A 212 13.39 -22.00 -5.57
C TYR A 212 14.51 -21.00 -5.83
N ILE A 213 14.50 -20.37 -7.01
CA ILE A 213 15.50 -19.39 -7.43
C ILE A 213 15.23 -18.03 -6.80
N TRP A 214 13.96 -17.62 -6.73
CA TRP A 214 13.55 -16.28 -6.27
C TRP A 214 13.64 -16.14 -4.76
N ARG A 215 13.44 -17.23 -4.01
CA ARG A 215 13.50 -17.22 -2.55
C ARG A 215 14.82 -16.67 -1.97
N PRO A 216 16.01 -17.16 -2.36
CA PRO A 216 17.26 -16.61 -1.85
C PRO A 216 17.51 -15.18 -2.34
N LEU A 217 17.05 -14.83 -3.55
CA LEU A 217 17.18 -13.49 -4.09
C LEU A 217 16.31 -12.49 -3.32
N LEU A 218 15.05 -12.80 -3.09
CA LEU A 218 14.15 -11.97 -2.27
C LEU A 218 14.65 -11.85 -0.84
N ALA A 219 15.13 -12.93 -0.23
CA ALA A 219 15.68 -12.89 1.13
C ALA A 219 16.84 -11.89 1.27
N LYS A 220 17.60 -11.67 0.20
CA LYS A 220 18.75 -10.76 0.18
C LYS A 220 18.38 -9.33 -0.21
N LEU A 221 17.53 -9.16 -1.23
CA LEU A 221 17.21 -7.85 -1.81
C LEU A 221 15.94 -7.24 -1.23
N GLU A 222 14.96 -8.08 -0.86
CA GLU A 222 13.63 -7.66 -0.40
C GLU A 222 13.22 -8.51 0.81
N PRO A 223 13.81 -8.28 1.98
CA PRO A 223 13.68 -9.16 3.14
C PRO A 223 12.22 -9.33 3.62
N PHE A 224 11.37 -8.33 3.39
CA PHE A 224 9.97 -8.35 3.80
C PHE A 224 9.03 -9.02 2.77
N ALA A 225 9.50 -9.25 1.54
CA ALA A 225 8.68 -9.89 0.49
C ALA A 225 8.30 -11.34 0.85
N LEU A 226 9.18 -12.05 1.56
CA LEU A 226 8.94 -13.43 1.97
C LEU A 226 7.80 -13.58 3.00
N ASP A 227 7.41 -12.51 3.67
CA ASP A 227 6.25 -12.54 4.56
C ASP A 227 4.96 -12.76 3.77
N LEU A 228 4.87 -12.20 2.54
CA LEU A 228 3.73 -12.44 1.64
C LEU A 228 3.70 -13.87 1.08
N TRP A 229 4.82 -14.61 1.19
CA TRP A 229 4.86 -16.03 0.87
C TRP A 229 4.44 -16.92 2.04
N ARG A 230 4.51 -16.42 3.28
CA ARG A 230 4.15 -17.14 4.50
C ARG A 230 2.71 -16.89 4.91
N ASP A 231 2.26 -15.65 4.71
CA ASP A 231 1.01 -15.14 5.24
C ASP A 231 0.13 -14.57 4.12
N GLU A 232 -1.17 -14.80 4.23
CA GLU A 232 -2.17 -14.17 3.35
C GLU A 232 -2.34 -12.69 3.74
N ILE A 233 -2.65 -11.83 2.76
CA ILE A 233 -2.92 -10.40 3.00
C ILE A 233 -4.01 -10.20 4.06
N ALA A 234 -4.96 -11.12 4.15
CA ALA A 234 -6.02 -11.11 5.15
C ALA A 234 -5.52 -11.04 6.60
N LYS A 235 -4.30 -11.52 6.89
CA LYS A 235 -3.69 -11.48 8.22
C LYS A 235 -3.50 -10.05 8.75
N TRP A 236 -3.24 -9.11 7.86
CA TRP A 236 -2.97 -7.71 8.20
C TRP A 236 -4.19 -6.80 8.10
N LEU A 237 -5.36 -7.38 7.76
CA LEU A 237 -6.60 -6.62 7.68
C LEU A 237 -7.22 -6.43 9.07
N PRO A 238 -7.91 -5.31 9.33
CA PRO A 238 -8.66 -5.14 10.56
C PRO A 238 -9.78 -6.17 10.68
N CYS A 239 -10.10 -6.57 11.91
CA CYS A 239 -11.20 -7.50 12.18
C CYS A 239 -12.55 -6.91 11.70
N GLY A 240 -13.37 -7.73 11.05
CA GLY A 240 -14.70 -7.32 10.59
C GLY A 240 -15.25 -8.23 9.49
N SER A 241 -16.50 -7.98 9.09
CA SER A 241 -17.13 -8.67 7.97
C SER A 241 -16.57 -8.11 6.65
N ILE A 242 -15.58 -8.80 6.11
CA ILE A 242 -14.87 -8.37 4.90
C ILE A 242 -15.05 -9.42 3.82
N ARG A 243 -15.42 -8.98 2.62
CA ARG A 243 -15.42 -9.86 1.44
C ARG A 243 -14.08 -9.74 0.74
N ILE A 244 -13.38 -10.87 0.60
CA ILE A 244 -12.08 -10.93 -0.06
C ILE A 244 -12.19 -11.84 -1.28
N ARG A 245 -11.67 -11.39 -2.43
CA ARG A 245 -11.50 -12.17 -3.65
C ARG A 245 -10.03 -12.12 -4.06
N LYS A 246 -9.41 -13.27 -4.22
CA LYS A 246 -8.00 -13.42 -4.59
C LYS A 246 -7.88 -14.09 -5.96
N GLU A 247 -7.07 -13.52 -6.82
CA GLU A 247 -6.68 -14.04 -8.11
C GLU A 247 -5.16 -14.16 -8.18
N ARG A 248 -4.66 -15.28 -8.72
CA ARG A 248 -3.23 -15.57 -8.82
C ARG A 248 -2.76 -15.54 -10.26
N PHE A 249 -1.55 -15.02 -10.48
CA PHE A 249 -0.92 -14.88 -11.78
C PHE A 249 0.44 -15.57 -11.81
N PHE A 250 0.90 -15.93 -13.01
CA PHE A 250 2.22 -16.49 -13.24
C PHE A 250 2.59 -17.61 -12.27
N GLY A 251 1.82 -18.70 -12.31
CA GLY A 251 2.04 -19.85 -11.45
C GLY A 251 1.95 -19.56 -9.95
N GLY A 252 1.30 -18.47 -9.57
CA GLY A 252 1.08 -18.05 -8.19
C GLY A 252 2.12 -17.05 -7.66
N LEU A 253 3.12 -16.64 -8.45
CA LEU A 253 4.13 -15.67 -7.99
C LEU A 253 3.54 -14.30 -7.67
N TYR A 254 2.45 -13.94 -8.32
CA TYR A 254 1.74 -12.67 -8.10
C TYR A 254 0.28 -12.91 -7.74
N GLN A 255 -0.27 -12.02 -6.95
CA GLN A 255 -1.68 -12.00 -6.57
C GLN A 255 -2.32 -10.64 -6.84
N LYS A 256 -3.61 -10.66 -7.17
CA LYS A 256 -4.52 -9.53 -7.05
C LYS A 256 -5.55 -9.88 -5.99
N VAL A 257 -5.63 -9.08 -4.95
CA VAL A 257 -6.62 -9.23 -3.89
C VAL A 257 -7.55 -8.04 -3.91
N VAL A 258 -8.84 -8.31 -4.02
CA VAL A 258 -9.90 -7.31 -3.98
C VAL A 258 -10.65 -7.46 -2.67
N ILE A 259 -10.66 -6.41 -1.90
CA ILE A 259 -11.25 -6.35 -0.57
C ILE A 259 -12.41 -5.37 -0.64
N THR A 260 -13.61 -5.79 -0.25
CA THR A 260 -14.77 -4.90 -0.11
C THR A 260 -14.94 -4.60 1.38
N ARG A 261 -14.91 -3.32 1.71
CA ARG A 261 -15.08 -2.83 3.08
C ARG A 261 -16.54 -2.94 3.54
#